data_76ec9a99655c776616c1c0bfbf85ab3b
#
_entry.id   76ec9a99655c776616c1c0bfbf85ab3b
#
_cell.length_a   1.000
_cell.length_b   1.000
_cell.length_c   1.000
_cell.angle_alpha   90.00
_cell.angle_beta   90.00
_cell.angle_gamma   90.00
#
_symmetry.space_group_name_H-M   'P 1'
#
loop_
_entity.id
_entity.type
_entity.pdbx_description
1 polymer ?
#
loop_
_entity_poly.entity_id
_entity_poly.type
_entity_poly.pdbx_seq_one_letter_code
_entity_poly.pdbx_strand_id
1 'polypeptide(L)'
;MLIFWAVLGGFLLDALFGDPAWLPHPVVLMGRCISALEKHLRTALPKTPRGELAGGAAVAAVLPLGTLAVTGLACWAAARLHPALGLALQMLWCGQALAAKGLAQESRNVYKELAKGALPAARRAVARIVGRDTQNLTAAGVTRAAVETVAENASDGVIAPLLYMLLGGAPLALTYKAINTMDSMLGYKNEKYLYFGRCAAKLDDAANWLPSRLAALLWVAAAALTGNSARGAWRIWRRDRRRHASPNSAQTESACAGALGVQLAGPAYYFGEYYDKPTIGDPLREIEPRDILRANRMMYAESLLALVLGLAVRLMLIL
;
A
#
# COMPACT_ATOMS: atom_id res chain seq x y z
N MET A 1 16.98 0.56 21.04
CA MET A 1 15.75 0.46 21.87
C MET A 1 14.65 1.46 21.44
N LEU A 2 14.93 2.74 21.15
CA LEU A 2 13.88 3.73 20.76
C LEU A 2 13.02 3.26 19.59
N ILE A 3 13.64 2.85 18.48
CA ILE A 3 12.91 2.38 17.28
C ILE A 3 12.08 1.12 17.58
N PHE A 4 12.56 0.21 18.40
CA PHE A 4 11.79 -0.97 18.81
C PHE A 4 10.44 -0.58 19.41
N TRP A 5 10.45 0.32 20.40
CA TRP A 5 9.22 0.78 21.06
C TRP A 5 8.35 1.64 20.14
N ALA A 6 8.98 2.45 19.27
CA ALA A 6 8.26 3.26 18.29
C ALA A 6 7.48 2.40 17.29
N VAL A 7 8.10 1.33 16.77
CA VAL A 7 7.45 0.39 15.83
C VAL A 7 6.35 -0.40 16.53
N LEU A 8 6.63 -0.96 17.71
CA LEU A 8 5.62 -1.72 18.47
C LEU A 8 4.42 -0.82 18.82
N GLY A 9 4.68 0.37 19.36
CA GLY A 9 3.61 1.32 19.70
C GLY A 9 2.85 1.82 18.49
N GLY A 10 3.52 2.13 17.38
CA GLY A 10 2.88 2.54 16.12
C GLY A 10 1.98 1.43 15.55
N PHE A 11 2.46 0.19 15.56
CA PHE A 11 1.64 -0.95 15.12
C PHE A 11 0.38 -1.13 15.98
N LEU A 12 0.50 -1.00 17.29
CA LEU A 12 -0.64 -1.06 18.22
C LEU A 12 -1.61 0.12 17.99
N LEU A 13 -1.09 1.33 17.72
CA LEU A 13 -1.93 2.49 17.41
C LEU A 13 -2.75 2.28 16.14
N ASP A 14 -2.15 1.80 15.02
CA ASP A 14 -2.89 1.45 13.83
C ASP A 14 -3.93 0.35 14.12
N ALA A 15 -3.55 -0.72 14.79
CA ALA A 15 -4.44 -1.84 15.09
C ALA A 15 -5.65 -1.44 15.95
N LEU A 16 -5.45 -0.54 16.93
CA LEU A 16 -6.50 -0.12 17.87
C LEU A 16 -7.35 1.04 17.34
N PHE A 17 -6.74 2.03 16.71
CA PHE A 17 -7.41 3.28 16.33
C PHE A 17 -7.53 3.45 14.81
N GLY A 18 -6.55 2.97 14.02
CA GLY A 18 -6.44 3.30 12.60
C GLY A 18 -6.19 4.79 12.39
N ASP A 19 -6.82 5.36 11.36
CA ASP A 19 -6.71 6.77 11.00
C ASP A 19 -7.99 7.55 11.34
N PRO A 20 -8.11 8.08 12.57
CA PRO A 20 -9.27 8.87 12.95
C PRO A 20 -9.38 10.16 12.14
N ALA A 21 -10.54 10.47 11.59
CA ALA A 21 -10.76 11.61 10.69
C ALA A 21 -10.44 13.00 11.31
N TRP A 22 -10.46 13.09 12.65
CA TRP A 22 -10.14 14.32 13.37
C TRP A 22 -8.63 14.58 13.51
N LEU A 23 -7.80 13.54 13.31
CA LEU A 23 -6.35 13.64 13.47
C LEU A 23 -5.71 14.06 12.14
N PRO A 24 -4.91 15.16 12.11
CA PRO A 24 -4.18 15.54 10.92
C PRO A 24 -3.27 14.40 10.45
N HIS A 25 -3.40 14.04 9.16
CA HIS A 25 -2.67 12.91 8.60
C HIS A 25 -1.54 13.37 7.67
N PRO A 26 -0.28 12.91 7.86
CA PRO A 26 0.86 13.32 7.05
C PRO A 26 0.65 13.11 5.54
N VAL A 27 -0.03 12.03 5.13
CA VAL A 27 -0.32 11.73 3.73
C VAL A 27 -1.20 12.82 3.07
N VAL A 28 -2.12 13.42 3.81
CA VAL A 28 -2.93 14.55 3.28
C VAL A 28 -2.04 15.75 2.99
N LEU A 29 -1.09 16.06 3.87
CA LEU A 29 -0.12 17.12 3.65
C LEU A 29 0.80 16.79 2.46
N MET A 30 1.29 15.56 2.37
CA MET A 30 2.06 15.09 1.20
C MET A 30 1.28 15.28 -0.10
N GLY A 31 0.01 14.89 -0.14
CA GLY A 31 -0.85 15.07 -1.32
C GLY A 31 -1.00 16.54 -1.72
N ARG A 32 -1.17 17.44 -0.73
CA ARG A 32 -1.20 18.90 -0.99
C ARG A 32 0.13 19.41 -1.54
N CYS A 33 1.26 18.97 -0.98
CA CYS A 33 2.60 19.31 -1.47
C CYS A 33 2.83 18.82 -2.90
N ILE A 34 2.42 17.58 -3.22
CA ILE A 34 2.50 17.02 -4.58
C ILE A 34 1.73 17.91 -5.55
N SER A 35 0.46 18.24 -5.25
CA SER A 35 -0.36 19.06 -6.12
C SER A 35 0.21 20.48 -6.30
N ALA A 36 0.76 21.07 -5.24
CA ALA A 36 1.38 22.39 -5.29
C ALA A 36 2.66 22.37 -6.15
N LEU A 37 3.53 21.36 -5.94
CA LEU A 37 4.76 21.19 -6.73
C LEU A 37 4.44 20.90 -8.20
N GLU A 38 3.47 20.01 -8.49
CA GLU A 38 3.03 19.74 -9.86
C GLU A 38 2.59 21.03 -10.55
N LYS A 39 1.68 21.81 -9.90
CA LYS A 39 1.19 23.06 -10.46
C LYS A 39 2.30 24.05 -10.72
N HIS A 40 3.22 24.25 -9.77
CA HIS A 40 4.32 25.20 -9.90
C HIS A 40 5.30 24.79 -11.01
N LEU A 41 5.72 23.52 -11.03
CA LEU A 41 6.70 23.05 -12.00
C LEU A 41 6.15 22.99 -13.43
N ARG A 42 4.86 22.66 -13.61
CA ARG A 42 4.21 22.72 -14.93
C ARG A 42 4.05 24.15 -15.47
N THR A 43 4.07 25.16 -14.60
CA THR A 43 4.06 26.57 -15.04
C THR A 43 5.46 27.12 -15.29
N ALA A 44 6.47 26.63 -14.55
CA ALA A 44 7.84 27.10 -14.62
C ALA A 44 8.67 26.41 -15.72
N LEU A 45 8.31 25.19 -16.11
CA LEU A 45 9.07 24.40 -17.06
C LEU A 45 8.39 24.32 -18.44
N PRO A 46 9.16 24.13 -19.53
CA PRO A 46 8.60 23.99 -20.88
C PRO A 46 7.64 22.79 -20.96
N LYS A 47 6.54 22.96 -21.67
CA LYS A 47 5.54 21.89 -21.94
C LYS A 47 6.06 20.92 -23.03
N THR A 48 7.20 20.30 -22.77
CA THR A 48 7.85 19.30 -23.63
C THR A 48 8.05 18.02 -22.82
N PRO A 49 8.20 16.86 -23.47
CA PRO A 49 8.50 15.61 -22.76
C PRO A 49 9.72 15.70 -21.81
N ARG A 50 10.75 16.46 -22.20
CA ARG A 50 11.94 16.69 -21.35
C ARG A 50 11.63 17.60 -20.16
N GLY A 51 10.86 18.68 -20.36
CA GLY A 51 10.46 19.58 -19.28
C GLY A 51 9.56 18.89 -18.25
N GLU A 52 8.60 18.10 -18.72
CA GLU A 52 7.74 17.30 -17.82
C GLU A 52 8.54 16.24 -17.06
N LEU A 53 9.47 15.54 -17.71
CA LEU A 53 10.33 14.57 -17.03
C LEU A 53 11.21 15.24 -15.96
N ALA A 54 11.77 16.44 -16.26
CA ALA A 54 12.55 17.21 -15.30
C ALA A 54 11.70 17.67 -14.11
N GLY A 55 10.46 18.14 -14.37
CA GLY A 55 9.50 18.49 -13.30
C GLY A 55 9.15 17.28 -12.42
N GLY A 56 8.85 16.14 -13.03
CA GLY A 56 8.58 14.92 -12.30
C GLY A 56 9.77 14.42 -11.48
N ALA A 57 10.99 14.52 -12.03
CA ALA A 57 12.22 14.18 -11.31
C ALA A 57 12.45 15.12 -10.11
N ALA A 58 12.15 16.41 -10.25
CA ALA A 58 12.25 17.36 -9.15
C ALA A 58 11.26 17.01 -8.02
N VAL A 59 9.99 16.69 -8.33
CA VAL A 59 9.03 16.22 -7.31
C VAL A 59 9.53 14.95 -6.64
N ALA A 60 10.00 13.97 -7.44
CA ALA A 60 10.49 12.69 -6.94
C ALA A 60 11.74 12.80 -6.04
N ALA A 61 12.51 13.88 -6.16
CA ALA A 61 13.62 14.15 -5.25
C ALA A 61 13.19 15.00 -4.04
N VAL A 62 12.50 16.11 -4.29
CA VAL A 62 12.19 17.12 -3.26
C VAL A 62 11.23 16.58 -2.19
N LEU A 63 10.20 15.86 -2.59
CA LEU A 63 9.18 15.40 -1.63
C LEU A 63 9.72 14.36 -0.64
N PRO A 64 10.38 13.25 -1.07
CA PRO A 64 10.91 12.26 -0.13
C PRO A 64 12.04 12.83 0.75
N LEU A 65 12.97 13.60 0.16
CA LEU A 65 14.06 14.22 0.92
C LEU A 65 13.54 15.27 1.91
N GLY A 66 12.59 16.09 1.49
CA GLY A 66 11.93 17.05 2.37
C GLY A 66 11.16 16.37 3.50
N THR A 67 10.44 15.27 3.19
CA THR A 67 9.75 14.48 4.19
C THR A 67 10.74 13.90 5.20
N LEU A 68 11.83 13.30 4.74
CA LEU A 68 12.88 12.76 5.61
C LEU A 68 13.48 13.84 6.52
N ALA A 69 13.82 14.99 5.95
CA ALA A 69 14.43 16.09 6.69
C ALA A 69 13.46 16.65 7.74
N VAL A 70 12.23 16.98 7.35
CA VAL A 70 11.23 17.56 8.25
C VAL A 70 10.86 16.62 9.39
N THR A 71 10.57 15.35 9.05
CA THR A 71 10.16 14.36 10.06
C THR A 71 11.34 13.94 10.95
N GLY A 72 12.54 13.83 10.37
CA GLY A 72 13.78 13.56 11.12
C GLY A 72 14.11 14.67 12.10
N LEU A 73 14.08 15.94 11.65
CA LEU A 73 14.31 17.10 12.52
C LEU A 73 13.25 17.24 13.61
N ALA A 74 11.98 17.00 13.29
CA ALA A 74 10.90 17.06 14.29
C ALA A 74 11.06 15.95 15.36
N CYS A 75 11.38 14.71 14.97
CA CYS A 75 11.67 13.63 15.93
C CYS A 75 12.90 13.95 16.78
N TRP A 76 13.95 14.48 16.17
CA TRP A 76 15.17 14.89 16.88
C TRP A 76 14.89 16.00 17.87
N ALA A 77 14.20 17.06 17.46
CA ALA A 77 13.84 18.20 18.32
C ALA A 77 12.94 17.76 19.49
N ALA A 78 11.91 16.93 19.21
CA ALA A 78 11.05 16.38 20.24
C ALA A 78 11.85 15.56 21.28
N ALA A 79 12.80 14.73 20.83
CA ALA A 79 13.65 13.94 21.71
C ALA A 79 14.63 14.80 22.52
N ARG A 80 15.07 15.96 21.99
CA ARG A 80 15.91 16.93 22.71
C ARG A 80 15.14 17.68 23.80
N LEU A 81 13.85 17.92 23.59
CA LEU A 81 12.98 18.49 24.61
C LEU A 81 12.68 17.49 25.72
N HIS A 82 12.27 16.29 25.37
CA HIS A 82 12.05 15.19 26.31
C HIS A 82 12.06 13.84 25.59
N PRO A 83 12.76 12.80 26.07
CA PRO A 83 12.83 11.49 25.43
C PRO A 83 11.46 10.83 25.18
N ALA A 84 10.51 10.98 26.13
CA ALA A 84 9.16 10.44 25.97
C ALA A 84 8.37 11.16 24.87
N LEU A 85 8.58 12.47 24.67
CA LEU A 85 7.94 13.21 23.59
C LEU A 85 8.46 12.74 22.23
N GLY A 86 9.77 12.53 22.10
CA GLY A 86 10.37 11.96 20.90
C GLY A 86 9.84 10.55 20.58
N LEU A 87 9.69 9.70 21.61
CA LEU A 87 9.09 8.38 21.45
C LEU A 87 7.62 8.46 21.05
N ALA A 88 6.82 9.29 21.71
CA ALA A 88 5.40 9.47 21.42
C ALA A 88 5.16 9.94 19.99
N LEU A 89 5.95 10.91 19.51
CA LEU A 89 5.87 11.41 18.13
C LEU A 89 6.24 10.30 17.13
N GLN A 90 7.27 9.53 17.41
CA GLN A 90 7.63 8.39 16.56
C GLN A 90 6.56 7.31 16.54
N MET A 91 5.96 6.95 17.69
CA MET A 91 4.84 5.99 17.75
C MET A 91 3.66 6.48 16.93
N LEU A 92 3.27 7.75 17.08
CA LEU A 92 2.17 8.36 16.34
C LEU A 92 2.40 8.26 14.83
N TRP A 93 3.56 8.71 14.36
CA TRP A 93 3.86 8.73 12.94
C TRP A 93 4.13 7.33 12.34
N CYS A 94 4.66 6.40 13.12
CA CYS A 94 4.71 4.98 12.73
C CYS A 94 3.31 4.41 12.54
N GLY A 95 2.36 4.72 13.44
CA GLY A 95 0.96 4.31 13.30
C GLY A 95 0.32 4.89 12.05
N GLN A 96 0.46 6.20 11.82
CA GLN A 96 -0.06 6.86 10.63
C GLN A 96 0.61 6.46 9.30
N ALA A 97 1.78 5.82 9.34
CA ALA A 97 2.40 5.26 8.16
C ALA A 97 1.78 3.91 7.75
N LEU A 98 1.19 3.18 8.70
CA LEU A 98 0.48 1.93 8.46
C LEU A 98 -0.97 2.20 8.00
N ALA A 99 -1.52 1.26 7.27
CA ALA A 99 -2.88 1.37 6.75
C ALA A 99 -3.69 0.05 6.93
N ALA A 100 -3.25 -0.86 7.83
CA ALA A 100 -3.85 -2.18 7.95
C ALA A 100 -5.32 -2.12 8.40
N LYS A 101 -5.60 -1.32 9.44
CA LYS A 101 -6.98 -1.16 9.94
C LYS A 101 -7.86 -0.41 8.96
N GLY A 102 -7.37 0.69 8.38
CA GLY A 102 -8.12 1.49 7.40
C GLY A 102 -8.51 0.65 6.18
N LEU A 103 -7.57 -0.11 5.62
CA LEU A 103 -7.79 -1.01 4.49
C LEU A 103 -8.82 -2.11 4.83
N ALA A 104 -8.68 -2.73 6.00
CA ALA A 104 -9.62 -3.75 6.45
C ALA A 104 -11.03 -3.18 6.69
N GLN A 105 -11.16 -1.95 7.19
CA GLN A 105 -12.45 -1.30 7.38
C GLN A 105 -13.13 -1.00 6.04
N GLU A 106 -12.40 -0.39 5.10
CA GLU A 106 -12.95 -0.03 3.79
C GLU A 106 -13.33 -1.27 2.97
N SER A 107 -12.49 -2.30 2.94
CA SER A 107 -12.83 -3.56 2.24
C SER A 107 -14.00 -4.29 2.92
N ARG A 108 -14.10 -4.27 4.25
CA ARG A 108 -15.29 -4.81 4.98
C ARG A 108 -16.56 -4.03 4.66
N ASN A 109 -16.49 -2.73 4.39
CA ASN A 109 -17.65 -1.96 3.95
C ASN A 109 -18.16 -2.48 2.60
N VAL A 110 -17.26 -2.81 1.66
CA VAL A 110 -17.63 -3.47 0.40
C VAL A 110 -18.31 -4.81 0.66
N TYR A 111 -17.72 -5.65 1.52
CA TYR A 111 -18.30 -6.93 1.89
C TYR A 111 -19.72 -6.78 2.47
N LYS A 112 -19.94 -5.82 3.39
CA LYS A 112 -21.27 -5.61 4.02
C LYS A 112 -22.34 -5.28 2.97
N GLU A 113 -22.04 -4.47 2.00
CA GLU A 113 -23.00 -4.11 0.94
C GLU A 113 -23.26 -5.27 -0.03
N LEU A 114 -22.23 -6.07 -0.36
CA LEU A 114 -22.39 -7.30 -1.14
C LEU A 114 -23.23 -8.33 -0.39
N ALA A 115 -23.02 -8.51 0.92
CA ALA A 115 -23.77 -9.46 1.74
C ALA A 115 -25.27 -9.10 1.87
N LYS A 116 -25.61 -7.81 1.73
CA LYS A 116 -27.02 -7.33 1.67
C LYS A 116 -27.63 -7.46 0.26
N GLY A 117 -26.87 -7.88 -0.76
CA GLY A 117 -27.31 -7.87 -2.15
C GLY A 117 -27.38 -6.46 -2.77
N ALA A 118 -26.85 -5.43 -2.11
CA ALA A 118 -26.93 -4.04 -2.52
C ALA A 118 -25.79 -3.68 -3.50
N LEU A 119 -25.79 -4.25 -4.72
CA LEU A 119 -24.73 -4.07 -5.71
C LEU A 119 -24.40 -2.60 -6.03
N PRO A 120 -25.37 -1.66 -6.21
CA PRO A 120 -25.03 -0.26 -6.44
C PRO A 120 -24.26 0.38 -5.25
N ALA A 121 -24.58 0.01 -4.02
CA ALA A 121 -23.86 0.49 -2.82
C ALA A 121 -22.46 -0.15 -2.73
N ALA A 122 -22.33 -1.43 -3.05
CA ALA A 122 -21.05 -2.13 -3.10
C ALA A 122 -20.11 -1.53 -4.15
N ARG A 123 -20.62 -1.15 -5.34
CA ARG A 123 -19.87 -0.42 -6.38
C ARG A 123 -19.35 0.93 -5.88
N ARG A 124 -20.18 1.71 -5.16
CA ARG A 124 -19.73 2.96 -4.55
C ARG A 124 -18.69 2.75 -3.45
N ALA A 125 -18.86 1.70 -2.66
CA ALA A 125 -17.90 1.38 -1.61
C ALA A 125 -16.53 0.98 -2.19
N VAL A 126 -16.49 0.10 -3.20
CA VAL A 126 -15.23 -0.31 -3.83
C VAL A 126 -14.57 0.84 -4.60
N ALA A 127 -15.33 1.76 -5.19
CA ALA A 127 -14.79 2.94 -5.89
C ALA A 127 -13.93 3.84 -5.00
N ARG A 128 -14.06 3.75 -3.67
CA ARG A 128 -13.21 4.52 -2.73
C ARG A 128 -11.81 3.94 -2.55
N ILE A 129 -11.62 2.68 -2.93
CA ILE A 129 -10.36 1.96 -2.69
C ILE A 129 -9.70 1.42 -3.95
N VAL A 130 -10.31 1.63 -5.14
CA VAL A 130 -9.74 1.21 -6.43
C VAL A 130 -9.64 2.38 -7.40
N GLY A 131 -8.65 2.32 -8.30
CA GLY A 131 -8.48 3.32 -9.37
C GLY A 131 -9.23 3.02 -10.66
N ARG A 132 -9.90 1.84 -10.77
CA ARG A 132 -10.64 1.43 -11.96
C ARG A 132 -12.08 1.89 -11.95
N ASP A 133 -12.72 1.89 -13.12
CA ASP A 133 -14.15 2.16 -13.24
C ASP A 133 -14.98 1.05 -12.60
N THR A 134 -15.96 1.41 -11.76
CA THR A 134 -16.70 0.45 -10.94
C THR A 134 -18.18 0.34 -11.32
N GLN A 135 -18.70 1.26 -12.15
CA GLN A 135 -20.13 1.40 -12.41
C GLN A 135 -20.77 0.13 -13.03
N ASN A 136 -20.00 -0.61 -13.81
CA ASN A 136 -20.48 -1.78 -14.56
C ASN A 136 -20.02 -3.12 -13.95
N LEU A 137 -19.33 -3.12 -12.78
CA LEU A 137 -18.84 -4.34 -12.18
C LEU A 137 -20.00 -5.23 -11.68
N THR A 138 -19.92 -6.52 -11.94
CA THR A 138 -20.78 -7.54 -11.30
C THR A 138 -20.40 -7.69 -9.83
N ALA A 139 -21.20 -8.40 -9.04
CA ALA A 139 -20.87 -8.71 -7.65
C ALA A 139 -19.52 -9.44 -7.52
N ALA A 140 -19.23 -10.39 -8.42
CA ALA A 140 -17.93 -11.06 -8.51
C ALA A 140 -16.81 -10.07 -8.89
N GLY A 141 -17.07 -9.13 -9.82
CA GLY A 141 -16.13 -8.09 -10.21
C GLY A 141 -15.80 -7.12 -9.06
N VAL A 142 -16.81 -6.70 -8.29
CA VAL A 142 -16.62 -5.88 -7.08
C VAL A 142 -15.81 -6.62 -6.02
N THR A 143 -16.14 -7.90 -5.78
CA THR A 143 -15.40 -8.75 -4.84
C THR A 143 -13.94 -8.89 -5.26
N ARG A 144 -13.69 -9.18 -6.53
CA ARG A 144 -12.35 -9.33 -7.11
C ARG A 144 -11.54 -8.05 -6.91
N ALA A 145 -12.10 -6.90 -7.26
CA ALA A 145 -11.45 -5.61 -7.10
C ALA A 145 -11.08 -5.31 -5.63
N ALA A 146 -11.96 -5.64 -4.68
CA ALA A 146 -11.68 -5.47 -3.26
C ALA A 146 -10.59 -6.42 -2.75
N VAL A 147 -10.58 -7.69 -3.18
CA VAL A 147 -9.55 -8.68 -2.81
C VAL A 147 -8.18 -8.27 -3.38
N GLU A 148 -8.12 -7.84 -4.65
CA GLU A 148 -6.90 -7.32 -5.28
C GLU A 148 -6.34 -6.13 -4.49
N THR A 149 -7.19 -5.16 -4.15
CA THR A 149 -6.77 -3.99 -3.36
C THR A 149 -6.21 -4.37 -2.00
N VAL A 150 -6.83 -5.32 -1.30
CA VAL A 150 -6.30 -5.82 -0.01
C VAL A 150 -4.95 -6.50 -0.23
N ALA A 151 -4.80 -7.33 -1.25
CA ALA A 151 -3.57 -8.04 -1.52
C ALA A 151 -2.42 -7.11 -1.92
N GLU A 152 -2.65 -6.15 -2.81
CA GLU A 152 -1.66 -5.16 -3.23
C GLU A 152 -1.24 -4.25 -2.07
N ASN A 153 -2.22 -3.68 -1.36
CA ASN A 153 -1.94 -2.76 -0.26
C ASN A 153 -1.44 -3.44 1.02
N ALA A 154 -1.55 -4.76 1.15
CA ALA A 154 -0.82 -5.50 2.19
C ALA A 154 0.69 -5.31 2.04
N SER A 155 1.22 -5.25 0.80
CA SER A 155 2.59 -4.82 0.56
C SER A 155 2.77 -3.33 0.81
N ASP A 156 2.07 -2.50 0.06
CA ASP A 156 2.36 -1.07 -0.07
C ASP A 156 1.89 -0.22 1.14
N GLY A 157 0.83 -0.66 1.79
CA GLY A 157 0.23 0.01 2.94
C GLY A 157 0.61 -0.56 4.29
N VAL A 158 1.22 -1.78 4.33
CA VAL A 158 1.51 -2.47 5.60
C VAL A 158 2.95 -2.94 5.68
N ILE A 159 3.37 -3.87 4.82
CA ILE A 159 4.70 -4.50 4.95
C ILE A 159 5.83 -3.53 4.60
N ALA A 160 5.69 -2.77 3.52
CA ALA A 160 6.73 -1.83 3.14
C ALA A 160 6.92 -0.73 4.20
N PRO A 161 5.88 0.01 4.65
CA PRO A 161 6.08 0.98 5.73
C PRO A 161 6.61 0.33 7.01
N LEU A 162 6.18 -0.91 7.36
CA LEU A 162 6.70 -1.63 8.53
C LEU A 162 8.21 -1.92 8.41
N LEU A 163 8.69 -2.33 7.22
CA LEU A 163 10.12 -2.56 6.99
C LEU A 163 10.92 -1.25 7.09
N TYR A 164 10.42 -0.17 6.48
CA TYR A 164 11.08 1.13 6.54
C TYR A 164 11.12 1.70 7.98
N MET A 165 10.05 1.53 8.77
CA MET A 165 10.10 1.97 10.18
C MET A 165 11.00 1.10 11.05
N LEU A 166 11.14 -0.19 10.75
CA LEU A 166 12.13 -1.06 11.42
C LEU A 166 13.57 -0.62 11.13
N LEU A 167 13.84 -0.07 9.94
CA LEU A 167 15.16 0.43 9.57
C LEU A 167 15.47 1.78 10.22
N GLY A 168 14.60 2.76 10.14
CA GLY A 168 14.87 4.14 10.54
C GLY A 168 13.72 4.87 11.22
N GLY A 169 12.79 4.16 11.86
CA GLY A 169 11.67 4.76 12.59
C GLY A 169 10.67 5.49 11.70
N ALA A 170 9.92 6.39 12.29
CA ALA A 170 8.91 7.19 11.60
C ALA A 170 9.44 8.00 10.40
N PRO A 171 10.64 8.61 10.44
CA PRO A 171 11.15 9.37 9.30
C PRO A 171 11.28 8.52 8.02
N LEU A 172 11.84 7.31 8.07
CA LEU A 172 11.93 6.46 6.90
C LEU A 172 10.57 5.89 6.46
N ALA A 173 9.69 5.55 7.41
CA ALA A 173 8.34 5.10 7.09
C ALA A 173 7.54 6.17 6.34
N LEU A 174 7.58 7.42 6.81
CA LEU A 174 6.89 8.54 6.16
C LEU A 174 7.56 8.93 4.82
N THR A 175 8.87 8.78 4.71
CA THR A 175 9.57 8.96 3.41
C THR A 175 9.07 7.94 2.38
N TYR A 176 8.95 6.68 2.77
CA TYR A 176 8.34 5.67 1.92
C TYR A 176 6.89 6.02 1.57
N LYS A 177 6.08 6.47 2.56
CA LYS A 177 4.70 6.91 2.28
C LYS A 177 4.64 8.09 1.30
N ALA A 178 5.61 9.01 1.35
CA ALA A 178 5.69 10.09 0.37
C ALA A 178 5.95 9.56 -1.04
N ILE A 179 6.85 8.58 -1.20
CA ILE A 179 7.13 7.92 -2.48
C ILE A 179 5.86 7.24 -3.00
N ASN A 180 5.22 6.43 -2.18
CA ASN A 180 4.01 5.69 -2.54
C ASN A 180 2.82 6.62 -2.86
N THR A 181 2.68 7.73 -2.12
CA THR A 181 1.64 8.74 -2.41
C THR A 181 1.90 9.44 -3.74
N MET A 182 3.16 9.73 -4.07
CA MET A 182 3.49 10.30 -5.39
C MET A 182 3.10 9.36 -6.53
N ASP A 183 3.41 8.08 -6.43
CA ASP A 183 3.01 7.10 -7.45
C ASP A 183 1.49 7.03 -7.58
N SER A 184 0.78 6.94 -6.46
CA SER A 184 -0.69 6.91 -6.45
C SER A 184 -1.33 8.15 -7.09
N MET A 185 -0.68 9.33 -7.04
CA MET A 185 -1.20 10.56 -7.59
C MET A 185 -0.71 10.87 -9.01
N LEU A 186 0.50 10.46 -9.36
CA LEU A 186 1.20 10.87 -10.58
C LEU A 186 1.58 9.68 -11.49
N GLY A 187 1.60 8.44 -10.97
CA GLY A 187 2.15 7.27 -11.67
C GLY A 187 1.30 6.72 -12.82
N TYR A 188 0.21 7.41 -13.19
CA TYR A 188 -0.67 6.99 -14.28
C TYR A 188 0.01 7.11 -15.66
N LYS A 189 -0.24 6.14 -16.55
CA LYS A 189 0.27 6.11 -17.93
C LYS A 189 -0.70 6.77 -18.92
N ASN A 190 -1.35 7.87 -18.53
CA ASN A 190 -2.17 8.69 -19.42
C ASN A 190 -1.37 9.87 -19.98
N GLU A 191 -1.93 10.59 -20.95
CA GLU A 191 -1.26 11.72 -21.59
C GLU A 191 -0.73 12.77 -20.59
N LYS A 192 -1.46 13.02 -19.51
CA LYS A 192 -1.09 14.00 -18.50
C LYS A 192 0.17 13.62 -17.72
N TYR A 193 0.35 12.32 -17.42
CA TYR A 193 1.37 11.85 -16.49
C TYR A 193 2.45 10.96 -17.11
N LEU A 194 2.35 10.64 -18.39
CA LEU A 194 3.28 9.74 -19.10
C LEU A 194 4.76 10.11 -18.88
N TYR A 195 5.05 11.39 -18.91
CA TYR A 195 6.41 11.91 -18.68
C TYR A 195 6.59 12.41 -17.25
N PHE A 196 5.65 13.20 -16.74
CA PHE A 196 5.75 13.82 -15.42
C PHE A 196 5.74 12.78 -14.28
N GLY A 197 4.87 11.77 -14.33
CA GLY A 197 4.76 10.73 -13.32
C GLY A 197 5.82 9.65 -13.38
N ARG A 198 6.60 9.58 -14.46
CA ARG A 198 7.53 8.48 -14.72
C ARG A 198 8.58 8.28 -13.63
N CYS A 199 9.13 9.35 -13.07
CA CYS A 199 10.12 9.27 -12.01
C CYS A 199 9.51 8.79 -10.70
N ALA A 200 8.30 9.25 -10.36
CA ALA A 200 7.56 8.80 -9.19
C ALA A 200 7.27 7.29 -9.26
N ALA A 201 6.71 6.81 -10.38
CA ALA A 201 6.43 5.39 -10.58
C ALA A 201 7.68 4.50 -10.49
N LYS A 202 8.80 4.92 -11.11
CA LYS A 202 10.05 4.16 -11.03
C LYS A 202 10.67 4.15 -9.63
N LEU A 203 10.55 5.25 -8.90
CA LEU A 203 11.03 5.34 -7.53
C LEU A 203 10.23 4.44 -6.60
N ASP A 204 8.89 4.41 -6.76
CA ASP A 204 8.02 3.50 -6.03
C ASP A 204 8.31 2.04 -6.39
N ASP A 205 8.47 1.72 -7.68
CA ASP A 205 8.86 0.38 -8.13
C ASP A 205 10.16 -0.09 -7.44
N ALA A 206 11.14 0.79 -7.29
CA ALA A 206 12.41 0.48 -6.63
C ALA A 206 12.25 0.36 -5.09
N ALA A 207 11.50 1.29 -4.47
CA ALA A 207 11.27 1.29 -3.02
C ALA A 207 10.47 0.06 -2.57
N ASN A 208 9.53 -0.40 -3.39
CA ASN A 208 8.71 -1.59 -3.14
C ASN A 208 9.33 -2.90 -3.62
N TRP A 209 10.47 -2.88 -4.30
CA TRP A 209 11.02 -4.09 -4.90
C TRP A 209 11.29 -5.19 -3.88
N LEU A 210 11.99 -4.90 -2.79
CA LEU A 210 12.25 -5.87 -1.72
C LEU A 210 11.00 -6.11 -0.85
N PRO A 211 10.30 -5.06 -0.36
CA PRO A 211 9.10 -5.24 0.46
C PRO A 211 8.05 -6.16 -0.15
N SER A 212 7.71 -6.00 -1.43
CA SER A 212 6.68 -6.81 -2.08
C SER A 212 7.01 -8.30 -2.16
N ARG A 213 8.27 -8.64 -2.28
CA ARG A 213 8.72 -10.05 -2.29
C ARG A 213 8.69 -10.66 -0.91
N LEU A 214 9.11 -9.90 0.11
CA LEU A 214 8.98 -10.33 1.50
C LEU A 214 7.50 -10.46 1.90
N ALA A 215 6.66 -9.52 1.49
CA ALA A 215 5.22 -9.58 1.66
C ALA A 215 4.63 -10.86 1.06
N ALA A 216 4.97 -11.19 -0.19
CA ALA A 216 4.47 -12.41 -0.82
C ALA A 216 4.89 -13.70 -0.07
N LEU A 217 6.12 -13.75 0.45
CA LEU A 217 6.59 -14.88 1.25
C LEU A 217 5.85 -14.98 2.58
N LEU A 218 5.65 -13.84 3.26
CA LEU A 218 4.87 -13.77 4.48
C LEU A 218 3.39 -14.10 4.24
N TRP A 219 2.85 -13.72 3.06
CA TRP A 219 1.49 -14.10 2.66
C TRP A 219 1.33 -15.62 2.54
N VAL A 220 2.34 -16.33 1.99
CA VAL A 220 2.34 -17.80 1.94
C VAL A 220 2.28 -18.40 3.35
N ALA A 221 3.06 -17.87 4.30
CA ALA A 221 3.01 -18.31 5.69
C ALA A 221 1.67 -17.94 6.36
N ALA A 222 1.16 -16.73 6.12
CA ALA A 222 -0.13 -16.27 6.61
C ALA A 222 -1.29 -17.13 6.08
N ALA A 223 -1.22 -17.59 4.83
CA ALA A 223 -2.19 -18.53 4.26
C ALA A 223 -2.28 -19.81 5.09
N ALA A 224 -1.15 -20.41 5.48
CA ALA A 224 -1.13 -21.59 6.34
C ALA A 224 -1.77 -21.30 7.71
N LEU A 225 -1.39 -20.21 8.34
CA LEU A 225 -1.89 -19.83 9.68
C LEU A 225 -3.38 -19.51 9.70
N THR A 226 -3.95 -19.11 8.58
CA THR A 226 -5.37 -18.73 8.46
C THR A 226 -6.25 -19.81 7.84
N GLY A 227 -5.72 -21.04 7.65
CA GLY A 227 -6.45 -22.17 7.10
C GLY A 227 -6.70 -22.09 5.58
N ASN A 228 -5.91 -21.26 4.86
CA ASN A 228 -5.93 -21.16 3.41
C ASN A 228 -4.77 -22.00 2.79
N SER A 229 -4.73 -22.14 1.45
CA SER A 229 -3.77 -22.98 0.78
C SER A 229 -2.39 -22.31 0.65
N ALA A 230 -1.47 -22.58 1.58
CA ALA A 230 -0.06 -22.15 1.44
C ALA A 230 0.63 -22.74 0.22
N ARG A 231 0.32 -24.02 -0.11
CA ARG A 231 0.84 -24.67 -1.32
C ARG A 231 0.33 -24.01 -2.61
N GLY A 232 -0.95 -23.63 -2.62
CA GLY A 232 -1.55 -22.86 -3.71
C GLY A 232 -0.92 -21.48 -3.84
N ALA A 233 -0.79 -20.74 -2.71
CA ALA A 233 -0.14 -19.44 -2.65
C ALA A 233 1.28 -19.49 -3.23
N TRP A 234 2.11 -20.43 -2.79
CA TRP A 234 3.47 -20.61 -3.28
C TRP A 234 3.54 -20.94 -4.77
N ARG A 235 2.70 -21.89 -5.24
CA ARG A 235 2.66 -22.32 -6.63
C ARG A 235 2.30 -21.17 -7.56
N ILE A 236 1.22 -20.45 -7.26
CA ILE A 236 0.73 -19.36 -8.09
C ILE A 236 1.67 -18.15 -8.03
N TRP A 237 2.19 -17.79 -6.84
CA TRP A 237 3.21 -16.76 -6.72
C TRP A 237 4.42 -17.04 -7.63
N ARG A 238 4.99 -18.22 -7.61
CA ARG A 238 6.13 -18.56 -8.47
C ARG A 238 5.81 -18.46 -9.96
N ARG A 239 4.60 -18.80 -10.37
CA ARG A 239 4.16 -18.79 -11.77
C ARG A 239 3.78 -17.39 -12.25
N ASP A 240 2.99 -16.63 -11.46
CA ASP A 240 2.25 -15.45 -11.92
C ASP A 240 2.81 -14.11 -11.38
N ARG A 241 3.77 -14.12 -10.48
CA ARG A 241 4.32 -12.90 -9.83
C ARG A 241 4.85 -11.82 -10.77
N ARG A 242 4.92 -12.07 -12.07
CA ARG A 242 5.35 -11.12 -13.10
C ARG A 242 4.24 -10.75 -14.08
N ARG A 243 3.00 -11.16 -13.80
CA ARG A 243 1.84 -10.91 -14.67
C ARG A 243 1.13 -9.59 -14.33
N HIS A 244 1.90 -8.55 -14.10
CA HIS A 244 1.36 -7.19 -13.87
C HIS A 244 2.31 -6.16 -14.47
N ALA A 245 1.77 -4.96 -14.80
CA ALA A 245 2.57 -3.86 -15.35
C ALA A 245 3.56 -3.28 -14.34
N SER A 246 3.21 -3.26 -13.04
CA SER A 246 4.16 -3.02 -11.96
C SER A 246 4.89 -4.32 -11.60
N PRO A 247 6.20 -4.28 -11.33
CA PRO A 247 6.97 -5.44 -10.91
C PRO A 247 6.62 -5.92 -9.50
N ASN A 248 5.80 -5.17 -8.76
CA ASN A 248 5.50 -5.34 -7.34
C ASN A 248 4.08 -5.85 -7.07
N SER A 249 3.05 -5.32 -7.73
CA SER A 249 1.63 -5.62 -7.44
C SER A 249 1.31 -7.11 -7.53
N ALA A 250 1.76 -7.80 -8.61
CA ALA A 250 1.51 -9.22 -8.76
C ALA A 250 2.19 -10.13 -7.73
N GLN A 251 3.10 -9.60 -6.89
CA GLN A 251 3.77 -10.42 -5.86
C GLN A 251 2.73 -10.93 -4.84
N THR A 252 2.05 -10.03 -4.19
CA THR A 252 1.03 -10.36 -3.18
C THR A 252 -0.29 -10.79 -3.79
N GLU A 253 -0.72 -10.20 -4.91
CA GLU A 253 -1.93 -10.62 -5.61
C GLU A 253 -1.87 -12.09 -6.04
N SER A 254 -0.74 -12.55 -6.59
CA SER A 254 -0.60 -13.94 -7.01
C SER A 254 -0.56 -14.91 -5.84
N ALA A 255 0.09 -14.54 -4.73
CA ALA A 255 0.04 -15.32 -3.50
C ALA A 255 -1.39 -15.42 -2.94
N CYS A 256 -2.13 -14.31 -2.94
CA CYS A 256 -3.53 -14.26 -2.51
C CYS A 256 -4.43 -15.11 -3.41
N ALA A 257 -4.34 -14.96 -4.73
CA ALA A 257 -5.10 -15.76 -5.70
C ALA A 257 -4.90 -17.26 -5.48
N GLY A 258 -3.63 -17.67 -5.31
CA GLY A 258 -3.28 -19.06 -5.05
C GLY A 258 -3.75 -19.57 -3.69
N ALA A 259 -3.69 -18.73 -2.64
CA ALA A 259 -4.18 -19.07 -1.31
C ALA A 259 -5.69 -19.33 -1.30
N LEU A 260 -6.44 -18.50 -2.02
CA LEU A 260 -7.91 -18.57 -2.10
C LEU A 260 -8.41 -19.55 -3.18
N GLY A 261 -7.58 -19.96 -4.13
CA GLY A 261 -7.98 -20.80 -5.27
C GLY A 261 -8.93 -20.07 -6.22
N VAL A 262 -8.74 -18.78 -6.41
CA VAL A 262 -9.56 -17.93 -7.28
C VAL A 262 -8.71 -17.23 -8.33
N GLN A 263 -9.36 -16.73 -9.38
CA GLN A 263 -8.71 -15.91 -10.38
C GLN A 263 -8.90 -14.42 -10.08
N LEU A 264 -7.81 -13.66 -10.05
CA LEU A 264 -7.75 -12.22 -9.89
C LEU A 264 -7.26 -11.54 -11.18
N ALA A 265 -7.19 -10.21 -11.15
CA ALA A 265 -6.81 -9.37 -12.28
C ALA A 265 -7.71 -9.57 -13.52
N GLY A 266 -7.15 -9.52 -14.72
CA GLY A 266 -7.91 -9.57 -15.95
C GLY A 266 -8.31 -8.20 -16.47
N PRO A 267 -9.05 -8.17 -17.60
CA PRO A 267 -9.44 -6.93 -18.27
C PRO A 267 -10.23 -5.98 -17.35
N ALA A 268 -9.96 -4.68 -17.47
CA ALA A 268 -10.65 -3.65 -16.69
C ALA A 268 -10.75 -2.33 -17.47
N TYR A 269 -11.70 -1.48 -17.06
CA TYR A 269 -11.84 -0.12 -17.57
C TYR A 269 -11.17 0.87 -16.60
N TYR A 270 -10.43 1.83 -17.15
CA TYR A 270 -9.85 2.95 -16.43
C TYR A 270 -10.15 4.23 -17.21
N PHE A 271 -10.83 5.18 -16.58
CA PHE A 271 -11.21 6.45 -17.21
C PHE A 271 -12.01 6.27 -18.53
N GLY A 272 -12.84 5.22 -18.60
CA GLY A 272 -13.62 4.87 -19.79
C GLY A 272 -12.85 4.07 -20.84
N GLU A 273 -11.55 3.85 -20.70
CA GLU A 273 -10.73 3.08 -21.65
C GLU A 273 -10.57 1.63 -21.19
N TYR A 274 -10.64 0.71 -22.14
CA TYR A 274 -10.46 -0.72 -21.90
C TYR A 274 -8.97 -1.09 -21.90
N TYR A 275 -8.56 -1.79 -20.84
CA TYR A 275 -7.20 -2.33 -20.69
C TYR A 275 -7.26 -3.85 -20.61
N ASP A 276 -6.64 -4.52 -21.58
CA ASP A 276 -6.47 -5.97 -21.56
C ASP A 276 -5.28 -6.32 -20.65
N LYS A 277 -5.60 -6.88 -19.49
CA LYS A 277 -4.62 -7.29 -18.49
C LYS A 277 -4.63 -8.81 -18.34
N PRO A 278 -3.47 -9.44 -18.15
CA PRO A 278 -3.43 -10.88 -17.89
C PRO A 278 -4.12 -11.20 -16.57
N THR A 279 -4.74 -12.37 -16.52
CA THR A 279 -5.30 -12.92 -15.28
C THR A 279 -4.21 -13.52 -14.40
N ILE A 280 -4.44 -13.53 -13.09
CA ILE A 280 -3.55 -14.05 -12.05
C ILE A 280 -4.31 -15.14 -11.28
N GLY A 281 -3.68 -16.30 -11.09
CA GLY A 281 -4.28 -17.44 -10.41
C GLY A 281 -5.10 -18.36 -11.31
N ASP A 282 -5.58 -19.44 -10.73
CA ASP A 282 -6.41 -20.45 -11.38
C ASP A 282 -7.85 -20.35 -10.85
N PRO A 283 -8.87 -20.45 -11.71
CA PRO A 283 -10.28 -20.41 -11.30
C PRO A 283 -10.73 -21.77 -10.75
N LEU A 284 -10.15 -22.20 -9.63
CA LEU A 284 -10.50 -23.49 -9.01
C LEU A 284 -11.90 -23.45 -8.36
N ARG A 285 -12.38 -22.26 -8.06
CA ARG A 285 -13.74 -21.96 -7.63
C ARG A 285 -14.10 -20.52 -8.02
N GLU A 286 -15.37 -20.21 -7.99
CA GLU A 286 -15.83 -18.83 -8.12
C GLU A 286 -15.44 -18.00 -6.91
N ILE A 287 -15.15 -16.72 -7.15
CA ILE A 287 -14.88 -15.76 -6.08
C ILE A 287 -16.19 -15.38 -5.40
N GLU A 288 -16.18 -15.32 -4.07
CA GLU A 288 -17.34 -14.98 -3.26
C GLU A 288 -17.05 -13.81 -2.30
N PRO A 289 -18.05 -13.03 -1.86
CA PRO A 289 -17.84 -11.87 -0.98
C PRO A 289 -17.03 -12.17 0.28
N ARG A 290 -17.11 -13.40 0.83
CA ARG A 290 -16.32 -13.84 1.98
C ARG A 290 -14.81 -13.85 1.72
N ASP A 291 -14.38 -13.84 0.46
CA ASP A 291 -12.93 -13.79 0.12
C ASP A 291 -12.29 -12.47 0.53
N ILE A 292 -13.08 -11.40 0.60
CA ILE A 292 -12.63 -10.12 1.19
C ILE A 292 -12.22 -10.32 2.66
N LEU A 293 -13.01 -11.06 3.41
CA LEU A 293 -12.71 -11.34 4.83
C LEU A 293 -11.53 -12.29 4.99
N ARG A 294 -11.38 -13.28 4.08
CA ARG A 294 -10.24 -14.20 4.07
C ARG A 294 -8.94 -13.45 3.74
N ALA A 295 -8.96 -12.56 2.74
CA ALA A 295 -7.83 -11.71 2.40
C ALA A 295 -7.42 -10.80 3.58
N ASN A 296 -8.39 -10.16 4.25
CA ASN A 296 -8.12 -9.36 5.45
C ASN A 296 -7.48 -10.16 6.59
N ARG A 297 -7.92 -11.42 6.80
CA ARG A 297 -7.30 -12.28 7.83
C ARG A 297 -5.86 -12.62 7.48
N MET A 298 -5.57 -12.92 6.22
CA MET A 298 -4.20 -13.17 5.75
C MET A 298 -3.33 -11.93 5.88
N MET A 299 -3.83 -10.74 5.52
CA MET A 299 -3.11 -9.47 5.68
C MET A 299 -2.75 -9.21 7.17
N TYR A 300 -3.68 -9.42 8.11
CA TYR A 300 -3.38 -9.25 9.53
C TYR A 300 -2.37 -10.29 10.05
N ALA A 301 -2.49 -11.55 9.61
CA ALA A 301 -1.53 -12.59 9.98
C ALA A 301 -0.14 -12.27 9.42
N GLU A 302 -0.06 -11.81 8.19
CA GLU A 302 1.18 -11.36 7.53
C GLU A 302 1.82 -10.18 8.28
N SER A 303 1.03 -9.16 8.63
CA SER A 303 1.51 -7.98 9.34
C SER A 303 2.06 -8.32 10.73
N LEU A 304 1.41 -9.23 11.44
CA LEU A 304 1.87 -9.72 12.74
C LEU A 304 3.16 -10.55 12.61
N LEU A 305 3.25 -11.42 11.60
CA LEU A 305 4.49 -12.15 11.31
C LEU A 305 5.64 -11.19 11.01
N ALA A 306 5.42 -10.18 10.17
CA ALA A 306 6.42 -9.18 9.83
C ALA A 306 6.87 -8.39 11.06
N LEU A 307 5.94 -7.99 11.93
CA LEU A 307 6.25 -7.29 13.18
C LEU A 307 7.13 -8.16 14.09
N VAL A 308 6.71 -9.38 14.36
CA VAL A 308 7.42 -10.28 15.28
C VAL A 308 8.83 -10.59 14.77
N LEU A 309 8.95 -10.96 13.48
CA LEU A 309 10.24 -11.24 12.87
C LEU A 309 11.14 -9.99 12.82
N GLY A 310 10.59 -8.85 12.44
CA GLY A 310 11.32 -7.59 12.34
C GLY A 310 11.81 -7.10 13.71
N LEU A 311 10.97 -7.18 14.75
CA LEU A 311 11.37 -6.82 16.12
C LEU A 311 12.38 -7.81 16.70
N ALA A 312 12.28 -9.11 16.40
CA ALA A 312 13.26 -10.10 16.80
C ALA A 312 14.64 -9.82 16.20
N VAL A 313 14.69 -9.57 14.87
CA VAL A 313 15.94 -9.18 14.18
C VAL A 313 16.50 -7.88 14.79
N ARG A 314 15.64 -6.89 15.04
CA ARG A 314 16.06 -5.63 15.64
C ARG A 314 16.64 -5.81 17.04
N LEU A 315 16.05 -6.69 17.83
CA LEU A 315 16.55 -6.99 19.18
C LEU A 315 17.92 -7.66 19.13
N MET A 316 18.12 -8.61 18.21
CA MET A 316 19.43 -9.26 18.00
C MET A 316 20.54 -8.30 17.57
N LEU A 317 20.19 -7.22 16.85
CA LEU A 317 21.16 -6.19 16.43
C LEU A 317 21.51 -5.18 17.55
N ILE A 318 20.77 -5.16 18.64
CA ILE A 318 20.97 -4.24 19.77
C ILE A 318 21.68 -4.92 20.94
N LEU A 319 21.56 -6.24 21.05
CA LEU A 319 22.28 -7.09 22.00
C LEU A 319 23.71 -7.39 21.54
#